data_ba14d990e0bed7326680ce65d4e44500
#
_entry.id   ba14d990e0bed7326680ce65d4e44500
#
_cell.length_a   1.000
_cell.length_b   1.000
_cell.length_c   1.000
_cell.angle_alpha   90.00
_cell.angle_beta   90.00
_cell.angle_gamma   90.00
#
_symmetry.space_group_name_H-M   'P 1'
#
loop_
_entity.id
_entity.type
_entity.pdbx_description
1 polymer ?
#
loop_
_entity_poly.entity_id
_entity_poly.type
_entity_poly.pdbx_seq_one_letter_code
_entity_poly.pdbx_strand_id
1 'polypeptide(L)'
;MWAAEGKTLESIRTEFYERVNAGLEGKSDIPPSHRDAFSPIGRENMQQFSKAREDAGLASIKLECQSKLFYAPVMLFLTLPKTYTPYMVFDLGAFSQTLMLAAADRGIGSLVAWNPVKYPD
;
A
#
# COMPACT_ATOMS: atom_id res chain seq x y z
N MET A 1 -3.99 -2.01 15.49
CA MET A 1 -2.70 -1.96 14.75
C MET A 1 -1.93 -3.23 15.01
N TRP A 2 -1.39 -3.83 13.96
CA TRP A 2 -0.56 -5.05 14.01
C TRP A 2 0.77 -4.75 13.35
N ALA A 3 1.87 -5.27 13.90
CA ALA A 3 3.19 -5.20 13.32
C ALA A 3 3.64 -6.60 12.91
N ALA A 4 4.18 -6.73 11.70
CA ALA A 4 4.80 -7.95 11.20
C ALA A 4 6.28 -7.70 10.90
N GLU A 5 7.14 -8.56 11.39
CA GLU A 5 8.58 -8.54 11.19
C GLU A 5 9.17 -9.96 11.16
N GLY A 6 10.42 -10.09 10.80
CA GLY A 6 11.16 -11.36 10.81
C GLY A 6 10.45 -12.48 10.05
N LYS A 7 10.36 -13.67 10.65
CA LYS A 7 9.76 -14.85 10.01
C LYS A 7 8.29 -14.68 9.63
N THR A 8 7.52 -13.96 10.43
CA THR A 8 6.11 -13.67 10.14
C THR A 8 5.98 -12.84 8.87
N LEU A 9 6.77 -11.78 8.74
CA LEU A 9 6.76 -10.95 7.54
C LEU A 9 7.27 -11.70 6.30
N GLU A 10 8.26 -12.57 6.47
CA GLU A 10 8.76 -13.44 5.38
C GLU A 10 7.67 -14.37 4.86
N SER A 11 6.90 -15.00 5.75
CA SER A 11 5.77 -15.85 5.38
C SER A 11 4.72 -15.06 4.59
N ILE A 12 4.32 -13.90 5.10
CA ILE A 12 3.38 -12.99 4.42
C ILE A 12 3.90 -12.58 3.03
N ARG A 13 5.17 -12.22 2.92
CA ARG A 13 5.80 -11.82 1.66
C ARG A 13 5.80 -12.96 0.64
N THR A 14 6.13 -14.15 1.06
CA THR A 14 6.17 -15.34 0.21
C THR A 14 4.78 -15.65 -0.32
N GLU A 15 3.80 -15.74 0.54
CA GLU A 15 2.42 -16.02 0.17
C GLU A 15 1.82 -14.94 -0.74
N PHE A 16 2.07 -13.66 -0.42
CA PHE A 16 1.65 -12.55 -1.26
C PHE A 16 2.24 -12.64 -2.67
N TYR A 17 3.54 -12.93 -2.77
CA TYR A 17 4.24 -13.09 -4.04
C TYR A 17 3.68 -14.25 -4.86
N GLU A 18 3.42 -15.39 -4.24
CA GLU A 18 2.81 -16.55 -4.90
C GLU A 18 1.42 -16.25 -5.43
N ARG A 19 0.58 -15.59 -4.65
CA ARG A 19 -0.78 -15.16 -5.06
C ARG A 19 -0.73 -14.19 -6.24
N VAL A 20 0.17 -13.21 -6.21
CA VAL A 20 0.36 -12.26 -7.32
C VAL A 20 0.82 -12.98 -8.59
N ASN A 21 1.79 -13.89 -8.51
CA ASN A 21 2.30 -14.62 -9.67
C ASN A 21 1.29 -15.63 -10.23
N ALA A 22 0.44 -16.19 -9.39
CA ALA A 22 -0.67 -17.05 -9.82
C ALA A 22 -1.82 -16.26 -10.47
N GLY A 23 -1.74 -14.92 -10.49
CA GLY A 23 -2.78 -14.06 -11.05
C GLY A 23 -4.08 -14.08 -10.28
N LEU A 24 -4.05 -14.43 -8.99
CA LEU A 24 -5.26 -14.50 -8.17
C LEU A 24 -5.89 -13.11 -8.04
N GLU A 25 -7.22 -13.08 -8.16
CA GLU A 25 -7.98 -11.85 -7.95
C GLU A 25 -7.95 -11.44 -6.47
N GLY A 26 -7.66 -10.17 -6.21
CA GLY A 26 -7.69 -9.65 -4.85
C GLY A 26 -9.10 -9.33 -4.39
N LYS A 27 -9.36 -9.60 -3.11
CA LYS A 27 -10.63 -9.32 -2.44
C LYS A 27 -10.41 -8.39 -1.25
N SER A 28 -9.87 -7.20 -1.51
CA SER A 28 -9.64 -6.22 -0.45
C SER A 28 -10.96 -5.80 0.22
N ASP A 29 -10.96 -5.66 1.53
CA ASP A 29 -12.08 -5.09 2.30
C ASP A 29 -12.37 -3.64 1.90
N ILE A 30 -11.37 -2.94 1.38
CA ILE A 30 -11.51 -1.60 0.81
C ILE A 30 -11.21 -1.69 -0.69
N PRO A 31 -12.25 -1.73 -1.53
CA PRO A 31 -12.05 -1.82 -2.98
C PRO A 31 -11.32 -0.57 -3.51
N PRO A 32 -10.40 -0.74 -4.47
CA PRO A 32 -9.75 0.40 -5.10
C PRO A 32 -10.77 1.23 -5.88
N SER A 33 -10.64 2.54 -5.82
CA SER A 33 -11.39 3.41 -6.69
C SER A 33 -10.89 3.27 -8.13
N HIS A 34 -11.80 3.00 -9.08
CA HIS A 34 -11.47 3.03 -10.50
C HIS A 34 -11.10 4.45 -10.94
N ARG A 35 -10.23 4.55 -11.94
CA ARG A 35 -9.79 5.85 -12.47
C ARG A 35 -10.96 6.73 -12.93
N ASP A 36 -12.02 6.14 -13.40
CA ASP A 36 -13.22 6.85 -13.86
C ASP A 36 -13.97 7.60 -12.74
N ALA A 37 -13.75 7.21 -11.49
CA ALA A 37 -14.30 7.90 -10.33
C ALA A 37 -13.63 9.25 -10.04
N PHE A 38 -12.47 9.51 -10.66
CA PHE A 38 -11.73 10.75 -10.45
C PHE A 38 -12.12 11.82 -11.47
N SER A 39 -11.99 13.09 -11.07
CA SER A 39 -12.21 14.23 -11.97
C SER A 39 -11.28 14.17 -13.18
N PRO A 40 -11.61 14.87 -14.31
CA PRO A 40 -10.74 14.93 -15.48
C PRO A 40 -9.31 15.36 -15.14
N ILE A 41 -9.16 16.38 -14.30
CA ILE A 41 -7.85 16.88 -13.82
C ILE A 41 -7.12 15.79 -13.01
N GLY A 42 -7.84 15.07 -12.14
CA GLY A 42 -7.25 13.98 -11.37
C GLY A 42 -6.72 12.85 -12.25
N ARG A 43 -7.46 12.49 -13.30
CA ARG A 43 -7.02 11.49 -14.29
C ARG A 43 -5.79 11.95 -15.07
N GLU A 44 -5.77 13.20 -15.50
CA GLU A 44 -4.64 13.80 -16.20
C GLU A 44 -3.36 13.79 -15.32
N ASN A 45 -3.47 14.22 -14.06
CA ASN A 45 -2.36 14.19 -13.11
C ASN A 45 -1.81 12.76 -12.90
N MET A 46 -2.69 11.76 -12.81
CA MET A 46 -2.27 10.36 -12.72
C MET A 46 -1.54 9.87 -13.97
N GLN A 47 -1.95 10.32 -15.16
CA GLN A 47 -1.27 9.99 -16.43
C GLN A 47 0.11 10.62 -16.49
N GLN A 48 0.23 11.92 -16.13
CA GLN A 48 1.50 12.63 -16.09
C GLN A 48 2.49 11.97 -15.12
N PHE A 49 2.01 11.56 -13.93
CA PHE A 49 2.83 10.83 -12.97
C PHE A 49 3.30 9.47 -13.52
N SER A 50 2.41 8.73 -14.19
CA SER A 50 2.77 7.44 -14.80
C SER A 50 3.82 7.63 -15.89
N LYS A 51 3.66 8.63 -16.74
CA LYS A 51 4.64 8.97 -17.80
C LYS A 51 5.99 9.38 -17.21
N ALA A 52 6.00 10.28 -16.22
CA ALA A 52 7.25 10.71 -15.58
C ALA A 52 8.03 9.52 -14.98
N ARG A 53 7.33 8.52 -14.44
CA ARG A 53 7.95 7.30 -13.92
C ARG A 53 8.49 6.40 -15.03
N GLU A 54 7.79 6.28 -16.14
CA GLU A 54 8.27 5.55 -17.35
C GLU A 54 9.50 6.21 -17.92
N ASP A 55 9.48 7.52 -18.11
CA ASP A 55 10.60 8.32 -18.59
C ASP A 55 11.85 8.21 -17.70
N ALA A 56 11.63 8.01 -16.38
CA ALA A 56 12.69 7.76 -15.41
C ALA A 56 13.17 6.29 -15.34
N GLY A 57 12.62 5.38 -16.16
CA GLY A 57 12.97 3.96 -16.17
C GLY A 57 12.52 3.16 -14.93
N LEU A 58 11.58 3.71 -14.15
CA LEU A 58 11.15 3.13 -12.86
C LEU A 58 9.94 2.19 -12.98
N ALA A 59 9.42 1.95 -14.17
CA ALA A 59 8.18 1.17 -14.34
C ALA A 59 8.36 -0.31 -13.95
N SER A 60 9.46 -0.95 -14.36
CA SER A 60 9.77 -2.35 -14.03
C SER A 60 10.10 -2.52 -12.54
N ILE A 61 10.88 -1.61 -11.98
CA ILE A 61 11.26 -1.60 -10.55
C ILE A 61 10.02 -1.55 -9.66
N LYS A 62 9.01 -0.76 -10.05
CA LYS A 62 7.76 -0.68 -9.29
C LYS A 62 7.08 -2.03 -9.15
N LEU A 63 6.93 -2.77 -10.25
CA LEU A 63 6.23 -4.05 -10.23
C LEU A 63 6.94 -5.07 -9.34
N GLU A 64 8.25 -5.17 -9.48
CA GLU A 64 9.07 -6.04 -8.64
C GLU A 64 8.95 -5.66 -7.15
N CYS A 65 9.19 -4.39 -6.81
CA CYS A 65 9.10 -3.92 -5.43
C CYS A 65 7.73 -4.19 -4.82
N GLN A 66 6.65 -3.96 -5.57
CA GLN A 66 5.28 -4.19 -5.10
C GLN A 66 5.01 -5.67 -4.81
N SER A 67 5.44 -6.57 -5.69
CA SER A 67 5.25 -8.01 -5.50
C SER A 67 6.04 -8.58 -4.32
N LYS A 68 7.11 -7.92 -3.93
CA LYS A 68 7.96 -8.27 -2.78
C LYS A 68 7.68 -7.42 -1.53
N LEU A 69 6.51 -6.76 -1.46
CA LEU A 69 6.13 -5.88 -0.34
C LEU A 69 7.22 -4.83 -0.03
N PHE A 70 7.78 -4.24 -1.09
CA PHE A 70 8.82 -3.19 -1.05
C PHE A 70 10.10 -3.59 -0.29
N TYR A 71 10.32 -4.87 -0.04
CA TYR A 71 11.41 -5.40 0.79
C TYR A 71 11.44 -4.76 2.20
N ALA A 72 10.31 -4.26 2.66
CA ALA A 72 10.23 -3.62 3.97
C ALA A 72 10.61 -4.60 5.09
N PRO A 73 11.48 -4.22 6.04
CA PRO A 73 11.84 -5.08 7.17
C PRO A 73 10.74 -5.18 8.22
N VAL A 74 9.82 -4.21 8.24
CA VAL A 74 8.67 -4.15 9.13
C VAL A 74 7.46 -3.67 8.35
N MET A 75 6.30 -4.27 8.57
CA MET A 75 5.02 -3.81 8.08
C MET A 75 4.05 -3.55 9.23
N LEU A 76 3.39 -2.40 9.17
CA LEU A 76 2.34 -2.02 10.11
C LEU A 76 0.98 -2.09 9.40
N PHE A 77 0.10 -2.92 9.92
CA PHE A 77 -1.29 -3.02 9.46
C PHE A 77 -2.18 -2.18 10.38
N LEU A 78 -2.76 -1.14 9.83
CA LEU A 78 -3.73 -0.29 10.52
C LEU A 78 -5.14 -0.79 10.18
N THR A 79 -5.93 -1.11 11.20
CA THR A 79 -7.25 -1.71 11.03
C THR A 79 -8.32 -0.87 11.70
N LEU A 80 -9.52 -0.91 11.14
CA LEU A 80 -10.73 -0.36 11.71
C LEU A 80 -11.74 -1.48 11.99
N PRO A 81 -12.67 -1.30 12.95
CA PRO A 81 -13.78 -2.22 13.10
C PRO A 81 -14.66 -2.21 11.83
N LYS A 82 -15.38 -3.31 11.54
CA LYS A 82 -16.25 -3.39 10.36
C LYS A 82 -17.34 -2.30 10.32
N THR A 83 -17.72 -1.79 11.48
CA THR A 83 -18.71 -0.71 11.65
C THR A 83 -18.05 0.67 11.77
N TYR A 84 -17.05 0.94 10.95
CA TYR A 84 -16.37 2.22 10.96
C TYR A 84 -17.20 3.36 10.38
N THR A 85 -16.93 4.57 10.84
CA THR A 85 -17.52 5.82 10.34
C THR A 85 -16.48 6.59 9.49
N PRO A 86 -16.93 7.56 8.66
CA PRO A 86 -16.00 8.43 7.93
C PRO A 86 -14.98 9.17 8.84
N TYR A 87 -15.39 9.53 10.06
CA TYR A 87 -14.48 10.15 11.04
C TYR A 87 -13.34 9.21 11.45
N MET A 88 -13.65 7.93 11.65
CA MET A 88 -12.61 6.93 11.99
C MET A 88 -11.62 6.73 10.84
N VAL A 89 -12.07 6.85 9.59
CA VAL A 89 -11.16 6.81 8.43
C VAL A 89 -10.25 8.05 8.41
N PHE A 90 -10.80 9.21 8.71
CA PHE A 90 -10.01 10.45 8.84
C PHE A 90 -8.97 10.33 9.97
N ASP A 91 -9.36 9.84 11.14
CA ASP A 91 -8.48 9.64 12.28
C ASP A 91 -7.37 8.62 11.96
N LEU A 92 -7.70 7.55 11.24
CA LEU A 92 -6.74 6.55 10.79
C LEU A 92 -5.68 7.17 9.87
N GLY A 93 -6.10 8.04 8.96
CA GLY A 93 -5.19 8.78 8.08
C GLY A 93 -4.28 9.73 8.86
N ALA A 94 -4.82 10.49 9.81
CA ALA A 94 -4.06 11.39 10.68
C ALA A 94 -3.06 10.63 11.54
N PHE A 95 -3.46 9.50 12.12
CA PHE A 95 -2.59 8.62 12.88
C PHE A 95 -1.46 8.04 12.02
N SER A 96 -1.78 7.56 10.82
CA SER A 96 -0.81 7.04 9.86
C SER A 96 0.26 8.10 9.51
N GLN A 97 -0.17 9.33 9.22
CA GLN A 97 0.74 10.43 8.93
C GLN A 97 1.64 10.76 10.13
N THR A 98 1.08 10.77 11.34
CA THR A 98 1.85 11.01 12.57
C THR A 98 2.93 9.96 12.78
N LEU A 99 2.61 8.68 12.53
CA LEU A 99 3.60 7.59 12.57
C LEU A 99 4.73 7.80 11.57
N MET A 100 4.41 8.18 10.34
CA MET A 100 5.42 8.42 9.30
C MET A 100 6.32 9.60 9.65
N LEU A 101 5.78 10.68 10.23
CA LEU A 101 6.57 11.81 10.72
C LEU A 101 7.49 11.40 11.86
N ALA A 102 6.99 10.63 12.82
CA ALA A 102 7.79 10.13 13.93
C ALA A 102 8.90 9.14 13.48
N ALA A 103 8.66 8.37 12.42
CA ALA A 103 9.66 7.53 11.80
C ALA A 103 10.74 8.37 11.10
N ALA A 104 10.33 9.38 10.33
CA ALA A 104 11.23 10.29 9.63
C ALA A 104 12.15 11.06 10.59
N ASP A 105 11.62 11.51 11.72
CA ASP A 105 12.40 12.14 12.80
C ASP A 105 13.53 11.26 13.34
N ARG A 106 13.38 9.94 13.19
CA ARG A 106 14.37 8.92 13.59
C ARG A 106 15.19 8.37 12.43
N GLY A 107 15.14 9.00 11.27
CA GLY A 107 15.85 8.55 10.07
C GLY A 107 15.29 7.26 9.45
N ILE A 108 14.07 6.86 9.81
CA ILE A 108 13.41 5.66 9.27
C ILE A 108 12.54 6.06 8.08
N GLY A 109 12.84 5.51 6.90
CA GLY A 109 12.00 5.65 5.71
C GLY A 109 10.68 4.89 5.86
N SER A 110 9.60 5.47 5.40
CA SER A 110 8.28 4.83 5.43
C SER A 110 7.45 5.16 4.18
N LEU A 111 6.50 4.31 3.87
CA LEU A 111 5.55 4.57 2.80
C LEU A 111 4.20 3.95 3.10
N VAL A 112 3.12 4.57 2.63
CA VAL A 112 1.78 3.98 2.66
C VAL A 112 1.62 3.04 1.45
N ALA A 113 1.25 1.78 1.71
CA ALA A 113 1.06 0.78 0.68
C ALA A 113 -0.33 0.16 0.76
N TRP A 114 -1.08 0.20 -0.35
CA TRP A 114 -2.38 -0.44 -0.45
C TRP A 114 -2.27 -1.92 -0.87
N ASN A 115 -1.28 -2.28 -1.68
CA ASN A 115 -1.15 -3.63 -2.23
C ASN A 115 -1.17 -4.76 -1.17
N PRO A 116 -0.56 -4.61 0.01
CA PRO A 116 -0.56 -5.67 1.02
C PRO A 116 -1.94 -6.10 1.51
N VAL A 117 -2.94 -5.22 1.41
CA VAL A 117 -4.32 -5.51 1.82
C VAL A 117 -5.18 -6.08 0.68
N LYS A 118 -4.56 -6.42 -0.44
CA LYS A 118 -5.24 -7.04 -1.58
C LYS A 118 -5.77 -8.44 -1.25
N TYR A 119 -5.09 -9.16 -0.36
CA TYR A 119 -5.43 -10.50 0.10
C TYR A 119 -5.55 -10.49 1.63
N PRO A 120 -6.74 -10.21 2.17
CA PRO A 120 -6.93 -10.00 3.61
C PRO A 120 -7.00 -11.31 4.44
N ASP A 121 -7.08 -12.47 3.80
CA ASP A 121 -7.21 -13.83 4.37
C ASP A 121 -5.87 -14.58 4.47
#